data_44f439a03a1202fa5d61bcd2dfb2ca6d
#
_entry.id   44f439a03a1202fa5d61bcd2dfb2ca6d
#
_cell.length_a   1.000
_cell.length_b   1.000
_cell.length_c   1.000
_cell.angle_alpha   90.00
_cell.angle_beta   90.00
_cell.angle_gamma   90.00
#
_symmetry.space_group_name_H-M   'P 1'
#
loop_
_entity.id
_entity.type
_entity.pdbx_description
1 polymer ?
#
loop_
_entity_poly.entity_id
_entity_poly.type
_entity_poly.pdbx_seq_one_letter_code
_entity_poly.pdbx_strand_id
1 'polypeptide(L)'
;TAEANSKNLKLFYRSKFKVVDLDKFNIGKYDLIVSNPPYIPSRDIKNLSKDIINYEPLTALDGGVDGLDLIKKVIYKSNHLLKRMGMLALEVGHNQYRRALSILRYNGYRAISKECDYNRNVRCIISTKVSFFKFKK
;
A
#
# COMPACT_ATOMS: atom_id res chain seq x y z
N THR A 1 1.36 -3.79 -20.35
CA THR A 1 1.48 -5.16 -19.79
C THR A 1 0.20 -5.58 -19.05
N ALA A 2 -0.30 -4.85 -18.01
CA ALA A 2 -1.48 -5.24 -17.23
C ALA A 2 -2.74 -5.39 -18.10
N GLU A 3 -3.00 -4.46 -19.03
CA GLU A 3 -4.12 -4.52 -19.96
C GLU A 3 -4.00 -5.73 -20.91
N ALA A 4 -2.81 -6.01 -21.44
CA ALA A 4 -2.56 -7.18 -22.28
C ALA A 4 -2.82 -8.49 -21.50
N ASN A 5 -2.33 -8.58 -20.25
CA ASN A 5 -2.59 -9.73 -19.39
C ASN A 5 -4.08 -9.92 -19.13
N SER A 6 -4.82 -8.84 -18.88
CA SER A 6 -6.26 -8.89 -18.66
C SER A 6 -7.02 -9.40 -19.89
N LYS A 7 -6.62 -9.01 -21.10
CA LYS A 7 -7.17 -9.53 -22.35
C LYS A 7 -6.89 -11.02 -22.51
N ASN A 8 -5.64 -11.43 -22.32
CA ASN A 8 -5.25 -12.84 -22.43
C ASN A 8 -6.00 -13.76 -21.44
N LEU A 9 -6.25 -13.25 -20.23
CA LEU A 9 -6.99 -13.96 -19.19
C LEU A 9 -8.51 -13.81 -19.31
N LYS A 10 -9.02 -13.16 -20.36
CA LYS A 10 -10.45 -12.87 -20.58
C LYS A 10 -11.12 -12.09 -19.43
N LEU A 11 -10.35 -11.24 -18.75
CA LEU A 11 -10.80 -10.41 -17.62
C LEU A 11 -10.99 -8.93 -18.00
N PHE A 12 -10.75 -8.57 -19.25
CA PHE A 12 -10.75 -7.17 -19.70
C PHE A 12 -12.06 -6.44 -19.40
N TYR A 13 -13.20 -7.08 -19.59
CA TYR A 13 -14.52 -6.50 -19.33
C TYR A 13 -14.80 -6.26 -17.82
N ARG A 14 -14.01 -6.87 -16.94
CA ARG A 14 -14.09 -6.71 -15.48
C ARG A 14 -12.97 -5.82 -14.91
N SER A 15 -12.06 -5.36 -15.76
CA SER A 15 -10.85 -4.63 -15.36
C SER A 15 -10.85 -3.23 -15.96
N LYS A 16 -10.40 -2.25 -15.17
CA LYS A 16 -10.17 -0.88 -15.64
C LYS A 16 -8.75 -0.47 -15.25
N PHE A 17 -7.98 0.00 -16.22
CA PHE A 17 -6.60 0.43 -16.03
C PHE A 17 -6.52 1.95 -16.16
N LYS A 18 -5.79 2.59 -15.25
CA LYS A 18 -5.56 4.04 -15.27
C LYS A 18 -4.13 4.32 -14.83
N VAL A 19 -3.47 5.22 -15.54
CA VAL A 19 -2.23 5.85 -15.09
C VAL A 19 -2.63 7.16 -14.41
N VAL A 20 -2.46 7.25 -13.10
CA VAL A 20 -2.87 8.41 -12.32
C VAL A 20 -2.02 8.53 -11.08
N ASP A 21 -1.67 9.76 -10.72
CA ASP A 21 -1.05 10.06 -9.44
C ASP A 21 -2.03 9.77 -8.31
N LEU A 22 -1.54 9.11 -7.25
CA LEU A 22 -2.34 8.77 -6.09
C LEU A 22 -3.01 10.01 -5.46
N ASP A 23 -2.33 11.16 -5.43
CA ASP A 23 -2.87 12.39 -4.85
C ASP A 23 -4.05 12.93 -5.65
N LYS A 24 -4.05 12.72 -6.97
CA LYS A 24 -5.10 13.19 -7.89
C LYS A 24 -6.27 12.22 -7.99
N PHE A 25 -6.13 10.98 -7.51
CA PHE A 25 -7.17 9.98 -7.60
C PHE A 25 -8.20 10.13 -6.47
N ASN A 26 -9.40 10.61 -6.79
CA ASN A 26 -10.47 10.90 -5.82
C ASN A 26 -11.82 10.27 -6.20
N ILE A 27 -11.82 9.27 -7.07
CA ILE A 27 -13.05 8.72 -7.68
C ILE A 27 -13.39 7.38 -7.06
N GLY A 28 -14.66 7.21 -6.70
CA GLY A 28 -15.24 5.94 -6.28
C GLY A 28 -15.20 5.69 -4.76
N LYS A 29 -15.86 4.60 -4.38
CA LYS A 29 -15.84 3.99 -3.05
C LYS A 29 -15.64 2.49 -3.24
N TYR A 30 -14.61 1.95 -2.60
CA TYR A 30 -14.14 0.59 -2.80
C TYR A 30 -14.40 -0.28 -1.57
N ASP A 31 -14.66 -1.55 -1.80
CA ASP A 31 -14.77 -2.56 -0.75
C ASP A 31 -13.39 -3.01 -0.28
N LEU A 32 -12.42 -3.06 -1.21
CA LEU A 32 -11.04 -3.45 -0.96
C LEU A 32 -10.10 -2.55 -1.75
N ILE A 33 -9.04 -2.11 -1.09
CA ILE A 33 -7.86 -1.51 -1.72
C ILE A 33 -6.67 -2.40 -1.41
N VAL A 34 -5.89 -2.75 -2.43
CA VAL A 34 -4.63 -3.48 -2.30
C VAL A 34 -3.52 -2.55 -2.77
N SER A 35 -2.43 -2.46 -2.01
CA SER A 35 -1.31 -1.59 -2.36
C SER A 35 0.02 -2.23 -1.98
N ASN A 36 0.97 -2.17 -2.93
CA ASN A 36 2.39 -2.41 -2.71
C ASN A 36 3.13 -1.10 -3.02
N PRO A 37 3.23 -0.16 -2.07
CA PRO A 37 3.92 1.10 -2.28
C PRO A 37 5.43 0.93 -2.16
N PRO A 38 6.25 1.81 -2.75
CA PRO A 38 7.67 1.91 -2.43
C PRO A 38 7.87 2.08 -0.92
N TYR A 39 8.76 1.28 -0.35
CA TYR A 39 8.98 1.25 1.12
C TYR A 39 10.45 1.23 1.53
N ILE A 40 11.39 1.31 0.59
CA ILE A 40 12.83 1.30 0.89
C ILE A 40 13.24 2.72 1.34
N PRO A 41 13.89 2.89 2.50
CA PRO A 41 14.43 4.19 2.88
C PRO A 41 15.42 4.70 1.83
N SER A 42 15.34 5.99 1.48
CA SER A 42 16.19 6.59 0.43
C SER A 42 17.69 6.30 0.62
N ARG A 43 18.16 6.31 1.89
CA ARG A 43 19.55 6.02 2.23
C ARG A 43 19.99 4.58 1.94
N ASP A 44 19.04 3.64 1.89
CA ASP A 44 19.32 2.20 1.75
C ASP A 44 19.28 1.76 0.28
N ILE A 45 18.78 2.60 -0.63
CA ILE A 45 18.66 2.30 -2.06
C ILE A 45 20.02 1.98 -2.68
N LYS A 46 21.07 2.74 -2.32
CA LYS A 46 22.44 2.51 -2.81
C LYS A 46 23.04 1.15 -2.43
N ASN A 47 22.46 0.49 -1.42
CA ASN A 47 22.91 -0.81 -0.92
C ASN A 47 22.18 -1.99 -1.58
N LEU A 48 21.23 -1.72 -2.48
CA LEU A 48 20.53 -2.75 -3.22
C LEU A 48 21.46 -3.43 -4.23
N SER A 49 21.08 -4.64 -4.62
CA SER A 49 21.82 -5.35 -5.68
C SER A 49 21.79 -4.56 -7.00
N LYS A 50 22.86 -4.71 -7.78
CA LYS A 50 22.97 -4.05 -9.10
C LYS A 50 21.78 -4.38 -10.01
N ASP A 51 21.25 -5.60 -9.91
CA ASP A 51 20.11 -6.02 -10.73
C ASP A 51 18.87 -5.20 -10.41
N ILE A 52 18.60 -4.96 -9.13
CA ILE A 52 17.46 -4.11 -8.73
C ILE A 52 17.68 -2.66 -9.20
N ILE A 53 18.87 -2.10 -8.97
CA ILE A 53 19.16 -0.70 -9.31
C ILE A 53 19.11 -0.48 -10.84
N ASN A 54 19.54 -1.46 -11.63
CA ASN A 54 19.64 -1.33 -13.09
C ASN A 54 18.29 -1.57 -13.81
N TYR A 55 17.39 -2.34 -13.23
CA TYR A 55 16.15 -2.77 -13.92
C TYR A 55 14.86 -2.22 -13.30
N GLU A 56 14.88 -1.77 -12.05
CA GLU A 56 13.70 -1.19 -11.41
C GLU A 56 13.82 0.35 -11.36
N PRO A 57 12.76 1.09 -11.72
CA PRO A 57 12.78 2.53 -11.59
C PRO A 57 12.87 2.94 -10.12
N LEU A 58 13.73 3.92 -9.80
CA LEU A 58 13.92 4.41 -8.44
C LEU A 58 12.61 4.83 -7.76
N THR A 59 11.68 5.38 -8.53
CA THR A 59 10.34 5.77 -8.06
C THR A 59 9.48 4.59 -7.60
N ALA A 60 9.81 3.37 -8.02
CA ALA A 60 9.14 2.15 -7.57
C ALA A 60 9.75 1.57 -6.28
N LEU A 61 10.90 2.08 -5.84
CA LEU A 61 11.67 1.58 -4.71
C LEU A 61 11.67 2.56 -3.53
N ASP A 62 11.81 3.87 -3.81
CA ASP A 62 12.04 4.91 -2.82
C ASP A 62 10.78 5.25 -2.03
N GLY A 63 10.75 4.83 -0.77
CA GLY A 63 9.71 5.13 0.19
C GLY A 63 9.92 6.40 1.00
N GLY A 64 10.95 7.21 0.68
CA GLY A 64 11.29 8.43 1.40
C GLY A 64 12.30 8.21 2.54
N VAL A 65 12.47 9.22 3.36
CA VAL A 65 13.53 9.28 4.39
C VAL A 65 13.54 8.04 5.30
N ASP A 66 12.39 7.60 5.75
CA ASP A 66 12.21 6.45 6.65
C ASP A 66 11.49 5.25 5.99
N GLY A 67 11.29 5.32 4.67
CA GLY A 67 10.59 4.31 3.89
C GLY A 67 9.08 4.25 4.13
N LEU A 68 8.51 5.21 4.84
CA LEU A 68 7.08 5.20 5.19
C LEU A 68 6.27 6.31 4.52
N ASP A 69 6.87 7.17 3.70
CA ASP A 69 6.17 8.33 3.17
C ASP A 69 5.03 7.92 2.23
N LEU A 70 5.27 6.97 1.34
CA LEU A 70 4.23 6.44 0.46
C LEU A 70 3.21 5.59 1.22
N ILE A 71 3.65 4.84 2.23
CA ILE A 71 2.76 4.07 3.13
C ILE A 71 1.78 5.01 3.84
N LYS A 72 2.26 6.11 4.42
CA LYS A 72 1.42 7.15 5.07
C LYS A 72 0.38 7.70 4.08
N LYS A 73 0.85 8.05 2.87
CA LYS A 73 0.02 8.59 1.80
C LYS A 73 -1.07 7.60 1.37
N VAL A 74 -0.72 6.33 1.15
CA VAL A 74 -1.68 5.28 0.80
C VAL A 74 -2.72 5.08 1.91
N ILE A 75 -2.30 5.00 3.16
CA ILE A 75 -3.22 4.84 4.30
C ILE A 75 -4.20 6.00 4.39
N TYR A 76 -3.71 7.23 4.30
CA TYR A 76 -4.56 8.42 4.32
C TYR A 76 -5.56 8.43 3.14
N LYS A 77 -5.06 8.19 1.92
CA LYS A 77 -5.87 8.23 0.71
C LYS A 77 -6.91 7.12 0.69
N SER A 78 -6.52 5.89 1.07
CA SER A 78 -7.44 4.76 1.13
C SER A 78 -8.57 4.99 2.13
N ASN A 79 -8.33 5.72 3.23
CA ASN A 79 -9.41 6.06 4.17
C ASN A 79 -10.52 6.87 3.50
N HIS A 80 -10.19 7.78 2.59
CA HIS A 80 -11.18 8.55 1.83
C HIS A 80 -11.88 7.73 0.74
N LEU A 81 -11.19 6.76 0.17
CA LEU A 81 -11.68 5.96 -0.97
C LEU A 81 -12.42 4.68 -0.56
N LEU A 82 -12.18 4.16 0.63
CA LEU A 82 -12.87 2.97 1.12
C LEU A 82 -14.28 3.29 1.61
N LYS A 83 -15.18 2.35 1.37
CA LYS A 83 -16.49 2.29 2.03
C LYS A 83 -16.30 2.10 3.54
N ARG A 84 -17.38 2.29 4.31
CA ARG A 84 -17.42 1.87 5.71
C ARG A 84 -17.19 0.36 5.77
N MET A 85 -16.36 -0.11 6.69
CA MET A 85 -15.94 -1.51 6.81
C MET A 85 -15.15 -2.04 5.60
N GLY A 86 -14.81 -1.20 4.63
CA GLY A 86 -13.92 -1.56 3.53
C GLY A 86 -12.51 -1.91 4.05
N MET A 87 -11.79 -2.72 3.29
CA MET A 87 -10.51 -3.28 3.68
C MET A 87 -9.34 -2.66 2.93
N LEU A 88 -8.21 -2.52 3.61
CA LEU A 88 -6.92 -2.18 3.04
C LEU A 88 -5.96 -3.36 3.27
N ALA A 89 -5.43 -3.94 2.19
CA ALA A 89 -4.30 -4.85 2.21
C ALA A 89 -3.05 -4.07 1.77
N LEU A 90 -2.10 -3.94 2.68
CA LEU A 90 -0.93 -3.08 2.51
C LEU A 90 0.36 -3.88 2.66
N GLU A 91 1.19 -3.92 1.61
CA GLU A 91 2.54 -4.46 1.70
C GLU A 91 3.45 -3.51 2.46
N VAL A 92 4.38 -4.07 3.25
CA VAL A 92 5.33 -3.33 4.07
C VAL A 92 6.70 -3.99 4.06
N GLY A 93 7.75 -3.21 4.26
CA GLY A 93 9.10 -3.72 4.51
C GLY A 93 9.18 -4.51 5.83
N HIS A 94 10.12 -5.47 5.90
CA HIS A 94 10.23 -6.42 7.01
C HIS A 94 10.27 -5.77 8.41
N ASN A 95 10.89 -4.61 8.55
CA ASN A 95 11.02 -3.88 9.83
C ASN A 95 9.96 -2.80 10.04
N GLN A 96 8.98 -2.65 9.13
CA GLN A 96 8.04 -1.54 9.14
C GLN A 96 6.69 -1.87 9.81
N TYR A 97 6.42 -3.14 10.10
CA TYR A 97 5.13 -3.59 10.61
C TYR A 97 4.59 -2.77 11.78
N ARG A 98 5.38 -2.60 12.84
CA ARG A 98 4.90 -1.89 14.05
C ARG A 98 4.58 -0.42 13.77
N ARG A 99 5.40 0.24 12.95
CA ARG A 99 5.21 1.64 12.58
C ARG A 99 3.99 1.81 11.66
N ALA A 100 3.87 0.96 10.63
CA ALA A 100 2.70 0.95 9.75
C ALA A 100 1.40 0.66 10.51
N LEU A 101 1.42 -0.28 11.47
CA LEU A 101 0.28 -0.57 12.33
C LEU A 101 -0.14 0.64 13.18
N SER A 102 0.82 1.41 13.72
CA SER A 102 0.54 2.64 14.46
C SER A 102 -0.12 3.70 13.56
N ILE A 103 0.40 3.88 12.33
CA ILE A 103 -0.16 4.81 11.35
C ILE A 103 -1.59 4.39 10.95
N LEU A 104 -1.82 3.09 10.71
CA LEU A 104 -3.15 2.56 10.41
C LEU A 104 -4.15 2.88 11.53
N ARG A 105 -3.79 2.58 12.77
CA ARG A 105 -4.65 2.86 13.95
C ARG A 105 -4.97 4.34 14.08
N TYR A 106 -3.98 5.20 13.93
CA TYR A 106 -4.17 6.65 13.97
C TYR A 106 -5.15 7.15 12.89
N ASN A 107 -5.16 6.50 11.72
CA ASN A 107 -6.05 6.82 10.61
C ASN A 107 -7.39 6.06 10.62
N GLY A 108 -7.79 5.47 11.74
CA GLY A 108 -9.10 4.85 11.90
C GLY A 108 -9.21 3.46 11.27
N TYR A 109 -8.10 2.72 11.23
CA TYR A 109 -8.09 1.32 10.83
C TYR A 109 -7.90 0.38 12.01
N ARG A 110 -8.53 -0.79 11.93
CA ARG A 110 -8.30 -1.93 12.80
C ARG A 110 -7.66 -3.05 11.99
N ALA A 111 -6.48 -3.50 12.38
CA ALA A 111 -5.84 -4.67 11.76
C ALA A 111 -6.68 -5.93 12.03
N ILE A 112 -6.87 -6.74 10.99
CA ILE A 112 -7.60 -8.01 11.02
C ILE A 112 -6.60 -9.16 11.02
N SER A 113 -5.64 -9.15 10.08
CA SER A 113 -4.61 -10.16 9.94
C SER A 113 -3.30 -9.57 9.44
N LYS A 114 -2.28 -10.37 9.46
CA LYS A 114 -0.97 -10.11 8.87
C LYS A 114 -0.48 -11.36 8.18
N GLU A 115 0.21 -11.18 7.05
CA GLU A 115 0.82 -12.27 6.30
C GLU A 115 2.34 -12.13 6.32
N CYS A 116 3.02 -13.25 6.44
CA CYS A 116 4.48 -13.30 6.54
C CYS A 116 5.08 -13.94 5.29
N ASP A 117 6.32 -13.57 4.99
CA ASP A 117 7.16 -14.27 4.02
C ASP A 117 7.72 -15.59 4.60
N TYR A 118 8.46 -16.33 3.77
CA TYR A 118 9.10 -17.60 4.18
C TYR A 118 10.09 -17.44 5.35
N ASN A 119 10.65 -16.23 5.53
CA ASN A 119 11.54 -15.89 6.63
C ASN A 119 10.78 -15.42 7.89
N ARG A 120 9.44 -15.55 7.91
CA ARG A 120 8.54 -15.12 8.98
C ARG A 120 8.52 -13.60 9.22
N ASN A 121 9.02 -12.80 8.28
CA ASN A 121 8.85 -11.34 8.35
C ASN A 121 7.45 -10.96 7.89
N VAL A 122 6.79 -10.07 8.62
CA VAL A 122 5.50 -9.54 8.19
C VAL A 122 5.68 -8.73 6.90
N ARG A 123 4.94 -9.10 5.86
CA ARG A 123 4.98 -8.48 4.54
C ARG A 123 3.67 -7.84 4.13
N CYS A 124 2.56 -8.25 4.70
CA CYS A 124 1.28 -7.63 4.41
C CYS A 124 0.48 -7.42 5.71
N ILE A 125 -0.21 -6.30 5.79
CA ILE A 125 -1.16 -5.98 6.86
C ILE A 125 -2.54 -5.86 6.21
N ILE A 126 -3.48 -6.68 6.67
CA ILE A 126 -4.89 -6.56 6.27
C ILE A 126 -5.63 -5.83 7.40
N SER A 127 -6.29 -4.74 7.05
CA SER A 127 -6.99 -3.90 8.01
C SER A 127 -8.35 -3.48 7.49
N THR A 128 -9.30 -3.24 8.38
CA THR A 128 -10.62 -2.70 8.04
C THR A 128 -10.74 -1.27 8.49
N LYS A 129 -11.39 -0.45 7.68
CA LYS A 129 -11.76 0.91 8.03
C LYS A 129 -12.89 0.86 9.06
N VAL A 130 -12.63 1.34 10.28
CA VAL A 130 -13.63 1.52 11.30
C VAL A 130 -14.12 2.97 11.29
N SER A 131 -15.37 3.23 11.66
CA SER A 131 -15.88 4.60 11.78
C SER A 131 -15.00 5.39 12.73
N PHE A 132 -14.68 6.62 12.39
CA PHE A 132 -13.93 7.52 13.26
C PHE A 132 -14.64 7.63 14.62
N PHE A 133 -14.10 6.99 15.62
CA PHE A 133 -14.24 7.54 16.97
C PHE A 133 -13.30 8.76 17.00
N LYS A 134 -13.86 9.95 16.89
CA LYS A 134 -13.15 11.16 17.31
C LYS A 134 -12.86 10.94 18.79
N PHE A 135 -11.62 10.62 19.12
CA PHE A 135 -11.16 10.87 20.49
C PHE A 135 -11.34 12.37 20.71
N LYS A 136 -12.40 12.75 21.44
CA LYS A 136 -12.49 14.09 22.01
C LYS A 136 -11.25 14.26 22.87
N LYS A 137 -10.44 15.28 22.54
CA LYS A 137 -9.39 15.78 23.43
C LYS A 137 -9.99 16.21 24.75
#